data_d7ecfbbb87a13fbc959714d6bb6216d3
#
_entry.id   d7ecfbbb87a13fbc959714d6bb6216d3
#
_cell.length_a   1.000
_cell.length_b   1.000
_cell.length_c   1.000
_cell.angle_alpha   90.00
_cell.angle_beta   90.00
_cell.angle_gamma   90.00
#
_symmetry.space_group_name_H-M   'P 1'
#
loop_
_entity.id
_entity.type
_entity.pdbx_description
1 polymer ?
#
loop_
_entity_poly.entity_id
_entity_poly.type
_entity_poly.pdbx_seq_one_letter_code
_entity_poly.pdbx_strand_id
1 'polypeptide(L)'
;MGGGSADASFTLTAVNELCALGLSPEELEQIALGLGADCPIFVRNQPALGRGIGEVLTPLTLPQLAGYHLAIVKPEVHISTAEAFRGLLPIEPRETSLEVLLSQPIPSWSSSVINDFEPSLFPRYPELKEIKAELYPDDRLGSSALCPV
;
A
#
# COMPACT_ATOMS: atom_id res chain seq x y z
N MET A 1 1.63 -11.97 -6.25
CA MET A 1 1.38 -10.53 -6.33
C MET A 1 1.27 -10.18 -7.81
N GLY A 2 0.28 -9.37 -8.19
CA GLY A 2 0.12 -8.92 -9.58
C GLY A 2 1.11 -7.78 -9.88
N GLY A 3 1.91 -7.91 -10.95
CA GLY A 3 2.87 -6.89 -11.36
C GLY A 3 2.41 -6.04 -12.55
N GLY A 4 1.21 -6.32 -13.10
CA GLY A 4 0.78 -5.73 -14.36
C GLY A 4 0.74 -4.21 -14.40
N SER A 5 0.33 -3.55 -13.29
CA SER A 5 0.32 -2.09 -13.21
C SER A 5 1.74 -1.50 -13.22
N ALA A 6 2.68 -2.14 -12.53
CA ALA A 6 4.09 -1.74 -12.54
C ALA A 6 4.70 -1.95 -13.94
N ASP A 7 4.47 -3.12 -14.55
CA ASP A 7 4.98 -3.44 -15.88
C ASP A 7 4.46 -2.44 -16.94
N ALA A 8 3.16 -2.11 -16.89
CA ALA A 8 2.55 -1.13 -17.80
C ALA A 8 3.19 0.25 -17.66
N SER A 9 3.37 0.75 -16.44
CA SER A 9 3.91 2.08 -16.19
C SER A 9 5.41 2.18 -16.50
N PHE A 10 6.19 1.16 -16.15
CA PHE A 10 7.61 1.12 -16.51
C PHE A 10 7.82 1.00 -18.02
N THR A 11 6.95 0.24 -18.71
CA THR A 11 6.96 0.19 -20.18
C THR A 11 6.65 1.57 -20.78
N LEU A 12 5.63 2.26 -20.26
CA LEU A 12 5.27 3.61 -20.71
C LEU A 12 6.43 4.59 -20.53
N THR A 13 7.08 4.58 -19.36
CA THR A 13 8.24 5.42 -19.07
C THR A 13 9.42 5.09 -20.00
N ALA A 14 9.69 3.79 -20.20
CA ALA A 14 10.77 3.36 -21.10
C ALA A 14 10.51 3.78 -22.56
N VAL A 15 9.28 3.69 -23.05
CA VAL A 15 8.91 4.15 -24.40
C VAL A 15 9.09 5.67 -24.52
N ASN A 16 8.67 6.43 -23.49
CA ASN A 16 8.88 7.89 -23.48
C ASN A 16 10.37 8.25 -23.61
N GLU A 17 11.23 7.57 -22.88
CA GLU A 17 12.67 7.79 -22.92
C GLU A 17 13.29 7.34 -24.25
N LEU A 18 13.05 6.10 -24.66
CA LEU A 18 13.66 5.51 -25.87
C LEU A 18 13.25 6.22 -27.16
N CYS A 19 12.00 6.69 -27.23
CA CYS A 19 11.48 7.41 -28.38
C CYS A 19 11.63 8.93 -28.28
N ALA A 20 12.24 9.43 -27.19
CA ALA A 20 12.42 10.84 -26.91
C ALA A 20 11.13 11.67 -27.06
N LEU A 21 10.01 11.14 -26.53
CA LEU A 21 8.68 11.77 -26.68
C LEU A 21 8.56 13.05 -25.87
N GLY A 22 9.35 13.21 -24.81
CA GLY A 22 9.41 14.42 -23.98
C GLY A 22 8.17 14.63 -23.10
N LEU A 23 7.39 13.56 -22.83
CA LEU A 23 6.23 13.63 -21.95
C LEU A 23 6.67 13.86 -20.51
N SER A 24 6.00 14.78 -19.82
CA SER A 24 6.20 15.04 -18.41
C SER A 24 5.67 13.88 -17.54
N PRO A 25 6.12 13.78 -16.27
CA PRO A 25 5.56 12.78 -15.35
C PRO A 25 4.03 12.90 -15.20
N GLU A 26 3.47 14.09 -15.20
CA GLU A 26 2.04 14.35 -15.10
C GLU A 26 1.28 13.81 -16.32
N GLU A 27 1.82 14.00 -17.53
CA GLU A 27 1.24 13.45 -18.77
C GLU A 27 1.32 11.92 -18.77
N LEU A 28 2.43 11.35 -18.32
CA LEU A 28 2.58 9.90 -18.17
C LEU A 28 1.60 9.32 -17.16
N GLU A 29 1.37 9.98 -16.02
CA GLU A 29 0.37 9.59 -15.01
C GLU A 29 -1.05 9.58 -15.59
N GLN A 30 -1.40 10.57 -16.42
CA GLN A 30 -2.70 10.62 -17.09
C GLN A 30 -2.89 9.46 -18.09
N ILE A 31 -1.85 9.15 -18.86
CA ILE A 31 -1.87 8.00 -19.79
C ILE A 31 -1.96 6.69 -18.98
N ALA A 32 -1.15 6.57 -17.92
CA ALA A 32 -1.13 5.40 -17.05
C ALA A 32 -2.48 5.14 -16.39
N LEU A 33 -3.20 6.19 -15.98
CA LEU A 33 -4.56 6.06 -15.42
C LEU A 33 -5.53 5.39 -16.40
N GLY A 34 -5.38 5.63 -17.70
CA GLY A 34 -6.15 4.95 -18.73
C GLY A 34 -5.88 3.45 -18.84
N LEU A 35 -4.74 2.97 -18.31
CA LEU A 35 -4.37 1.56 -18.27
C LEU A 35 -4.88 0.86 -16.99
N GLY A 36 -4.96 1.60 -15.90
CA GLY A 36 -5.45 1.09 -14.61
C GLY A 36 -5.26 2.10 -13.48
N ALA A 37 -6.15 2.04 -12.47
CA ALA A 37 -6.15 2.97 -11.35
C ALA A 37 -4.83 2.95 -10.53
N ASP A 38 -4.17 1.80 -10.44
CA ASP A 38 -2.91 1.64 -9.72
C ASP A 38 -1.66 2.00 -10.56
N CYS A 39 -1.81 2.26 -11.88
CA CYS A 39 -0.66 2.53 -12.75
C CYS A 39 0.05 3.85 -12.43
N PRO A 40 -0.64 4.97 -12.16
CA PRO A 40 0.01 6.28 -11.98
C PRO A 40 1.12 6.30 -10.92
N ILE A 41 0.96 5.57 -9.81
CA ILE A 41 1.95 5.55 -8.72
C ILE A 41 3.33 5.04 -9.18
N PHE A 42 3.37 4.12 -10.15
CA PHE A 42 4.61 3.54 -10.67
C PHE A 42 5.34 4.44 -11.66
N VAL A 43 4.71 5.50 -12.16
CA VAL A 43 5.38 6.49 -13.04
C VAL A 43 6.49 7.18 -12.26
N ARG A 44 6.21 7.69 -11.06
CA ARG A 44 7.21 8.31 -10.19
C ARG A 44 7.91 7.30 -9.29
N ASN A 45 7.26 6.17 -9.02
CA ASN A 45 7.76 5.10 -8.15
C ASN A 45 8.29 5.62 -6.81
N GLN A 46 7.52 6.49 -6.18
CA GLN A 46 7.84 7.13 -4.90
C GLN A 46 6.68 6.93 -3.93
N PRO A 47 6.93 6.94 -2.61
CA PRO A 47 5.87 6.87 -1.62
C PRO A 47 4.85 7.99 -1.84
N ALA A 48 3.58 7.64 -1.88
CA ALA A 48 2.49 8.57 -2.05
C ALA A 48 1.23 8.10 -1.33
N LEU A 49 0.40 9.05 -0.92
CA LEU A 49 -0.96 8.79 -0.47
C LEU A 49 -1.90 8.87 -1.67
N GLY A 50 -2.60 7.76 -1.96
CA GLY A 50 -3.63 7.71 -2.98
C GLY A 50 -5.00 8.08 -2.40
N ARG A 51 -5.75 8.93 -3.12
CA ARG A 51 -7.16 9.25 -2.86
C ARG A 51 -7.98 8.95 -4.11
N GLY A 52 -9.32 9.04 -3.98
CA GLY A 52 -10.21 8.64 -5.05
C GLY A 52 -10.23 7.12 -5.20
N ILE A 53 -9.99 6.61 -6.40
CA ILE A 53 -9.78 5.17 -6.67
C ILE A 53 -8.29 4.79 -6.65
N GLY A 54 -7.40 5.70 -6.20
CA GLY A 54 -5.95 5.55 -6.15
C GLY A 54 -5.19 6.49 -7.09
N GLU A 55 -5.90 7.26 -7.90
CA GLU A 55 -5.35 8.12 -8.96
C GLU A 55 -4.88 9.51 -8.47
N VAL A 56 -5.44 10.00 -7.36
CA VAL A 56 -5.03 11.29 -6.79
C VAL A 56 -3.87 11.06 -5.83
N LEU A 57 -2.66 11.24 -6.33
CA LEU A 57 -1.44 10.94 -5.60
C LEU A 57 -0.88 12.18 -4.91
N THR A 58 -0.68 12.09 -3.60
CA THR A 58 0.03 13.10 -2.80
C THR A 58 1.35 12.50 -2.34
N PRO A 59 2.50 13.04 -2.76
CA PRO A 59 3.80 12.52 -2.33
C PRO A 59 3.93 12.49 -0.82
N LEU A 60 4.52 11.40 -0.30
CA LEU A 60 4.84 11.22 1.11
C LEU A 60 6.34 11.09 1.31
N THR A 61 6.83 11.64 2.42
CA THR A 61 8.19 11.39 2.89
C THR A 61 8.12 10.56 4.15
N LEU A 62 8.73 9.37 4.12
CA LEU A 62 8.69 8.39 5.21
C LEU A 62 10.13 8.07 5.67
N PRO A 63 10.86 9.05 6.25
CA PRO A 63 12.27 8.87 6.64
C PRO A 63 12.44 7.80 7.72
N GLN A 64 11.41 7.56 8.53
CA GLN A 64 11.41 6.53 9.56
C GLN A 64 11.49 5.10 9.00
N LEU A 65 11.21 4.89 7.71
CA LEU A 65 11.39 3.59 7.04
C LEU A 65 12.83 3.35 6.55
N ALA A 66 13.69 4.37 6.63
CA ALA A 66 15.07 4.20 6.20
C ALA A 66 15.79 3.13 7.04
N GLY A 67 16.43 2.18 6.36
CA GLY A 67 17.13 1.07 7.02
C GLY A 67 16.25 -0.12 7.41
N TYR A 68 14.93 -0.07 7.18
CA TYR A 68 14.07 -1.24 7.36
C TYR A 68 14.02 -2.13 6.11
N HIS A 69 13.89 -3.42 6.34
CA HIS A 69 13.68 -4.42 5.30
C HIS A 69 12.21 -4.86 5.32
N LEU A 70 11.66 -5.12 4.12
CA LEU A 70 10.30 -5.62 3.97
C LEU A 70 10.32 -7.14 3.82
N ALA A 71 9.67 -7.86 4.75
CA ALA A 71 9.35 -9.27 4.61
C ALA A 71 7.89 -9.43 4.17
N ILE A 72 7.65 -10.20 3.10
CA ILE A 72 6.31 -10.45 2.58
C ILE A 72 5.93 -11.90 2.85
N VAL A 73 4.87 -12.11 3.61
CA VAL A 73 4.25 -13.42 3.84
C VAL A 73 3.00 -13.51 2.98
N LYS A 74 2.99 -14.44 2.02
CA LYS A 74 1.85 -14.67 1.12
C LYS A 74 1.35 -16.12 1.30
N PRO A 75 0.27 -16.34 2.06
CA PRO A 75 -0.37 -17.65 2.14
C PRO A 75 -1.06 -18.02 0.83
N GLU A 76 -1.44 -19.30 0.69
CA GLU A 76 -2.18 -19.82 -0.46
C GLU A 76 -3.67 -19.48 -0.41
N VAL A 77 -3.98 -18.25 0.00
CA VAL A 77 -5.34 -17.71 0.03
C VAL A 77 -5.52 -16.79 -1.16
N HIS A 78 -6.60 -16.98 -1.90
CA HIS A 78 -6.97 -16.11 -3.01
C HIS A 78 -8.25 -15.34 -2.68
N ILE A 79 -8.13 -14.02 -2.61
CA ILE A 79 -9.25 -13.11 -2.40
C ILE A 79 -9.30 -12.16 -3.60
N SER A 80 -10.40 -12.18 -4.34
CA SER A 80 -10.55 -11.25 -5.45
C SER A 80 -10.81 -9.83 -4.91
N THR A 81 -10.34 -8.82 -5.64
CA THR A 81 -10.60 -7.40 -5.31
C THR A 81 -12.09 -7.12 -5.14
N ALA A 82 -12.93 -7.65 -6.04
CA ALA A 82 -14.38 -7.50 -5.96
C ALA A 82 -14.98 -8.12 -4.68
N GLU A 83 -14.42 -9.20 -4.21
CA GLU A 83 -14.84 -9.85 -2.95
C GLU A 83 -14.44 -9.00 -1.75
N ALA A 84 -13.21 -8.49 -1.71
CA ALA A 84 -12.73 -7.64 -0.64
C ALA A 84 -13.58 -6.37 -0.51
N PHE A 85 -13.79 -5.66 -1.61
CA PHE A 85 -14.61 -4.43 -1.62
C PHE A 85 -16.08 -4.66 -1.25
N ARG A 86 -16.65 -5.81 -1.59
CA ARG A 86 -18.04 -6.15 -1.24
C ARG A 86 -18.28 -6.27 0.26
N GLY A 87 -17.24 -6.60 1.01
CA GLY A 87 -17.28 -6.72 2.47
C GLY A 87 -16.97 -5.44 3.21
N LEU A 88 -16.58 -4.35 2.54
CA LEU A 88 -16.32 -3.09 3.21
C LEU A 88 -17.59 -2.53 3.83
N LEU A 89 -17.52 -2.24 5.12
CA LEU A 89 -18.53 -1.49 5.84
C LEU A 89 -18.33 0.01 5.56
N PRO A 90 -19.38 0.84 5.70
CA PRO A 90 -19.21 2.30 5.68
C PRO A 90 -18.13 2.69 6.69
N ILE A 91 -17.13 3.44 6.21
CA ILE A 91 -16.01 3.87 7.06
C ILE A 91 -16.39 5.25 7.60
N GLU A 92 -16.47 5.35 8.92
CA GLU A 92 -16.57 6.66 9.58
C GLU A 92 -15.32 7.49 9.29
N PRO A 93 -15.47 8.82 9.07
CA PRO A 93 -14.31 9.68 8.88
C PRO A 93 -13.33 9.52 10.05
N ARG A 94 -12.07 9.26 9.75
CA ARG A 94 -11.03 9.16 10.78
C ARG A 94 -10.79 10.54 11.38
N GLU A 95 -10.72 10.61 12.70
CA GLU A 95 -10.38 11.86 13.42
C GLU A 95 -8.96 12.33 13.06
N THR A 96 -8.05 11.39 12.83
CA THR A 96 -6.66 11.67 12.50
C THR A 96 -6.35 11.22 11.07
N SER A 97 -5.75 12.10 10.27
CA SER A 97 -5.38 11.76 8.90
C SER A 97 -4.28 10.70 8.84
N LEU A 98 -4.26 9.92 7.76
CA LEU A 98 -3.25 8.88 7.56
C LEU A 98 -1.83 9.45 7.51
N GLU A 99 -1.64 10.65 6.97
CA GLU A 99 -0.35 11.34 6.95
C GLU A 99 0.19 11.57 8.36
N VAL A 100 -0.69 12.00 9.29
CA VAL A 100 -0.32 12.20 10.69
C VAL A 100 0.00 10.87 11.37
N LEU A 101 -0.79 9.84 11.12
CA LEU A 101 -0.52 8.50 11.67
C LEU A 101 0.82 7.94 11.17
N LEU A 102 1.09 8.08 9.87
CA LEU A 102 2.34 7.62 9.26
C LEU A 102 3.56 8.45 9.67
N SER A 103 3.40 9.65 10.20
CA SER A 103 4.49 10.44 10.76
C SER A 103 4.93 9.97 12.16
N GLN A 104 4.12 9.12 12.81
CA GLN A 104 4.43 8.57 14.14
C GLN A 104 5.49 7.46 14.04
N PRO A 105 6.14 7.11 15.16
CA PRO A 105 7.08 5.98 15.20
C PRO A 105 6.45 4.68 14.71
N ILE A 106 7.18 3.88 13.92
CA ILE A 106 6.72 2.61 13.34
C ILE A 106 6.03 1.67 14.34
N PRO A 107 6.52 1.51 15.59
CA PRO A 107 5.83 0.65 16.56
C PRO A 107 4.37 1.02 16.84
N SER A 108 3.98 2.29 16.67
CA SER A 108 2.59 2.72 16.87
C SER A 108 1.67 2.38 15.68
N TRP A 109 2.24 2.02 14.53
CA TRP A 109 1.44 1.76 13.32
C TRP A 109 0.57 0.51 13.46
N SER A 110 1.03 -0.50 14.20
CA SER A 110 0.27 -1.74 14.44
C SER A 110 -1.14 -1.50 14.99
N SER A 111 -1.28 -0.47 15.83
CA SER A 111 -2.55 -0.11 16.47
C SER A 111 -3.29 1.06 15.82
N SER A 112 -2.60 1.91 15.06
CA SER A 112 -3.16 3.16 14.52
C SER A 112 -3.41 3.12 13.01
N VAL A 113 -2.59 2.37 12.25
CA VAL A 113 -2.74 2.21 10.79
C VAL A 113 -3.46 0.90 10.50
N ILE A 114 -4.78 0.96 10.46
CA ILE A 114 -5.67 -0.20 10.34
C ILE A 114 -6.03 -0.42 8.87
N ASN A 115 -6.04 -1.69 8.45
CA ASN A 115 -6.58 -2.10 7.16
C ASN A 115 -8.09 -2.34 7.26
N ASP A 116 -8.88 -1.51 6.61
CA ASP A 116 -10.35 -1.52 6.67
C ASP A 116 -10.99 -2.79 6.07
N PHE A 117 -10.23 -3.61 5.36
CA PHE A 117 -10.69 -4.93 4.89
C PHE A 117 -10.69 -6.01 5.99
N GLU A 118 -9.90 -5.86 7.04
CA GLU A 118 -9.71 -6.90 8.08
C GLU A 118 -11.01 -7.33 8.77
N PRO A 119 -11.90 -6.41 9.18
CA PRO A 119 -13.15 -6.80 9.86
C PRO A 119 -14.02 -7.73 9.03
N SER A 120 -14.02 -7.59 7.71
CA SER A 120 -14.83 -8.41 6.80
C SER A 120 -14.11 -9.69 6.35
N LEU A 121 -12.79 -9.69 6.28
CA LEU A 121 -12.01 -10.80 5.76
C LEU A 121 -11.60 -11.81 6.83
N PHE A 122 -11.20 -11.36 8.01
CA PHE A 122 -10.72 -12.26 9.07
C PHE A 122 -11.71 -13.33 9.54
N PRO A 123 -13.06 -13.06 9.63
CA PRO A 123 -14.02 -14.12 9.94
C PRO A 123 -14.13 -15.20 8.85
N ARG A 124 -13.80 -14.85 7.60
CA ARG A 124 -13.90 -15.74 6.43
C ARG A 124 -12.59 -16.46 6.13
N TYR A 125 -11.47 -15.84 6.50
CA TYR A 125 -10.10 -16.32 6.28
C TYR A 125 -9.31 -16.20 7.60
N PRO A 126 -9.62 -17.05 8.60
CA PRO A 126 -9.02 -16.97 9.94
C PRO A 126 -7.50 -17.12 9.93
N GLU A 127 -6.94 -17.86 8.95
CA GLU A 127 -5.49 -18.00 8.77
C GLU A 127 -4.77 -16.66 8.54
N LEU A 128 -5.42 -15.67 7.92
CA LEU A 128 -4.84 -14.33 7.77
C LEU A 128 -4.72 -13.60 9.09
N LYS A 129 -5.72 -13.80 9.98
CA LYS A 129 -5.70 -13.23 11.32
C LYS A 129 -4.60 -13.87 12.18
N GLU A 130 -4.43 -15.19 12.06
CA GLU A 130 -3.38 -15.93 12.78
C GLU A 130 -1.99 -15.46 12.33
N ILE A 131 -1.73 -15.38 11.02
CA ILE A 131 -0.47 -14.86 10.47
C ILE A 131 -0.21 -13.43 10.96
N LYS A 132 -1.24 -12.55 10.94
CA LYS A 132 -1.08 -11.19 11.47
C LYS A 132 -0.71 -11.20 12.95
N ALA A 133 -1.35 -12.02 13.76
CA ALA A 133 -1.07 -12.12 15.18
C ALA A 133 0.36 -12.64 15.48
N GLU A 134 0.88 -13.53 14.64
CA GLU A 134 2.26 -14.00 14.75
C GLU A 134 3.28 -12.93 14.36
N LEU A 135 2.97 -12.12 13.33
CA LEU A 135 3.85 -11.05 12.86
C LEU A 135 3.81 -9.80 13.76
N TYR A 136 2.70 -9.60 14.46
CA TYR A 136 2.50 -8.52 15.44
C TYR A 136 2.17 -9.14 16.80
N PRO A 137 3.14 -9.77 17.47
CA PRO A 137 2.91 -10.27 18.83
C PRO A 137 2.55 -9.08 19.71
N ASP A 138 1.51 -9.29 20.53
CA ASP A 138 0.86 -8.31 21.39
C ASP A 138 1.87 -7.33 22.02
N ASP A 139 1.66 -6.03 21.90
CA ASP A 139 2.52 -4.94 22.41
C ASP A 139 2.80 -4.99 23.93
N ARG A 140 2.31 -6.03 24.62
CA ARG A 140 2.57 -6.29 26.04
C ARG A 140 3.95 -6.85 26.36
N LEU A 141 4.72 -7.25 25.33
CA LEU A 141 6.12 -7.66 25.48
C LEU A 141 6.98 -6.59 24.82
N GLY A 142 7.40 -5.62 25.64
CA GLY A 142 8.13 -4.44 25.18
C GLY A 142 9.26 -4.74 24.19
N SER A 143 9.30 -3.95 23.16
CA SER A 143 10.43 -3.50 22.31
C SER A 143 11.49 -4.49 21.81
N SER A 144 11.25 -5.79 21.69
CA SER A 144 12.32 -6.72 21.30
C SER A 144 12.06 -7.55 20.02
N ALA A 145 11.00 -7.30 19.27
CA ALA A 145 10.66 -8.10 18.08
C ALA A 145 11.02 -7.46 16.73
N LEU A 146 11.63 -6.29 16.72
CA LEU A 146 12.28 -5.73 15.53
C LEU A 146 13.77 -5.98 15.67
N CYS A 147 14.24 -7.15 15.21
CA CYS A 147 15.67 -7.43 15.13
C CYS A 147 16.33 -6.47 14.12
N PRO A 148 17.21 -5.57 14.55
CA PRO A 148 18.13 -4.94 13.59
C PRO A 148 19.13 -6.01 13.16
N VAL A 149 19.25 -6.23 11.87
CA VAL A 149 20.34 -6.98 11.26
C VAL A 149 21.51 -6.03 11.03
#